data_938ca4b821e373a12c65866802d6476d
#
_entry.id   938ca4b821e373a12c65866802d6476d
#
_cell.length_a   1.000
_cell.length_b   1.000
_cell.length_c   1.000
_cell.angle_alpha   90.00
_cell.angle_beta   90.00
_cell.angle_gamma   90.00
#
_symmetry.space_group_name_H-M   'P 1'
#
loop_
_entity.id
_entity.type
_entity.pdbx_description
1 polymer ?
#
loop_
_entity_poly.entity_id
_entity_poly.type
_entity_poly.pdbx_seq_one_letter_code
_entity_poly.pdbx_strand_id
1 'polypeptide(L)'
;PKGPQKIEITQEEFEESIQTYIEKIKMLIEEAMEASGMNPSRINQTLLVGGSTRMPIITKVLTQMMGKPPVKGVNVDEAVVCGAAIYAGLKTEKDTLSDQQQEALKEVNLTDVCNFYMGTLAVINDNHTGRKVVANTIIIERDTKLPVSVTKRYTTVHEGQEELECNVTQSEGPEDNKEFVNIIHEEM
;
A
#
# COMPACT_ATOMS: atom_id res chain seq x y z
N PRO A 1 14.05 -6.36 50.51
CA PRO A 1 13.96 -6.06 49.10
C PRO A 1 14.95 -6.93 48.34
N LYS A 2 14.45 -7.81 47.45
CA LYS A 2 15.33 -8.55 46.55
C LYS A 2 15.96 -7.54 45.61
N GLY A 3 17.29 -7.53 45.50
CA GLY A 3 18.04 -6.66 44.59
C GLY A 3 17.67 -6.97 43.10
N PRO A 4 18.15 -6.16 42.17
CA PRO A 4 17.87 -6.35 40.74
C PRO A 4 18.30 -7.76 40.32
N GLN A 5 17.36 -8.49 39.70
CA GLN A 5 17.64 -9.81 39.14
C GLN A 5 18.15 -9.61 37.69
N LYS A 6 19.29 -10.19 37.38
CA LYS A 6 19.81 -10.26 36.01
C LYS A 6 19.08 -11.40 35.27
N ILE A 7 18.44 -11.06 34.17
CA ILE A 7 17.85 -12.01 33.23
C ILE A 7 18.77 -12.06 32.01
N GLU A 8 19.18 -13.24 31.61
CA GLU A 8 19.96 -13.48 30.39
C GLU A 8 19.06 -14.21 29.40
N ILE A 9 19.06 -13.76 28.15
CA ILE A 9 18.34 -14.36 27.03
C ILE A 9 19.35 -14.52 25.91
N THR A 10 19.45 -15.72 25.33
CA THR A 10 20.30 -15.98 24.16
C THR A 10 19.66 -15.45 22.90
N GLN A 11 20.47 -15.31 21.83
CA GLN A 11 19.94 -14.92 20.52
C GLN A 11 18.96 -15.97 19.99
N GLU A 12 19.26 -17.25 20.20
CA GLU A 12 18.42 -18.37 19.77
C GLU A 12 17.06 -18.35 20.47
N GLU A 13 17.03 -18.17 21.78
CA GLU A 13 15.76 -18.05 22.54
C GLU A 13 14.94 -16.87 22.09
N PHE A 14 15.57 -15.74 21.78
CA PHE A 14 14.89 -14.58 21.22
C PHE A 14 14.34 -14.88 19.83
N GLU A 15 15.14 -15.42 18.90
CA GLU A 15 14.72 -15.76 17.54
C GLU A 15 13.58 -16.78 17.54
N GLU A 16 13.58 -17.76 18.44
CA GLU A 16 12.49 -18.71 18.64
C GLU A 16 11.20 -18.02 19.10
N SER A 17 11.32 -17.08 20.03
CA SER A 17 10.15 -16.34 20.55
C SER A 17 9.44 -15.48 19.50
N ILE A 18 10.16 -15.02 18.47
CA ILE A 18 9.62 -14.18 17.40
C ILE A 18 9.34 -14.95 16.10
N GLN A 19 9.46 -16.27 16.10
CA GLN A 19 9.34 -17.10 14.89
C GLN A 19 8.02 -16.87 14.14
N THR A 20 6.92 -16.72 14.86
CA THR A 20 5.59 -16.42 14.26
C THR A 20 5.59 -15.13 13.43
N TYR A 21 6.30 -14.11 13.92
CA TYR A 21 6.43 -12.84 13.17
C TYR A 21 7.33 -13.00 11.95
N ILE A 22 8.36 -13.83 12.04
CA ILE A 22 9.23 -14.13 10.90
C ILE A 22 8.47 -14.86 9.79
N GLU A 23 7.65 -15.84 10.14
CA GLU A 23 6.81 -16.54 9.15
C GLU A 23 5.79 -15.57 8.50
N LYS A 24 5.18 -14.68 9.28
CA LYS A 24 4.30 -13.67 8.73
C LYS A 24 5.02 -12.73 7.75
N ILE A 25 6.25 -12.33 8.04
CA ILE A 25 7.06 -11.50 7.14
C ILE A 25 7.32 -12.25 5.82
N LYS A 26 7.66 -13.54 5.87
CA LYS A 26 7.85 -14.36 4.67
C LYS A 26 6.59 -14.39 3.81
N MET A 27 5.44 -14.68 4.41
CA MET A 27 4.15 -14.71 3.72
C MET A 27 3.86 -13.37 3.02
N LEU A 28 4.03 -12.24 3.71
CA LEU A 28 3.79 -10.90 3.13
C LEU A 28 4.73 -10.60 1.95
N ILE A 29 5.97 -11.06 2.01
CA ILE A 29 6.92 -10.91 0.90
C ILE A 29 6.48 -11.77 -0.29
N GLU A 30 6.09 -13.01 -0.06
CA GLU A 30 5.61 -13.93 -1.09
C GLU A 30 4.34 -13.38 -1.75
N GLU A 31 3.37 -12.91 -0.99
CA GLU A 31 2.16 -12.25 -1.49
C GLU A 31 2.49 -11.03 -2.35
N ALA A 32 3.42 -10.17 -1.90
CA ALA A 32 3.83 -8.98 -2.67
C ALA A 32 4.52 -9.36 -3.99
N MET A 33 5.31 -10.42 -4.00
CA MET A 33 5.98 -10.94 -5.19
C MET A 33 4.96 -11.54 -6.16
N GLU A 34 4.01 -12.32 -5.67
CA GLU A 34 2.93 -12.90 -6.47
C GLU A 34 2.06 -11.78 -7.10
N ALA A 35 1.60 -10.83 -6.29
CA ALA A 35 0.79 -9.70 -6.76
C ALA A 35 1.50 -8.86 -7.83
N SER A 36 2.82 -8.71 -7.73
CA SER A 36 3.63 -7.97 -8.72
C SER A 36 4.03 -8.80 -9.95
N GLY A 37 3.79 -10.11 -9.96
CA GLY A 37 4.29 -11.04 -10.98
C GLY A 37 5.83 -11.12 -11.01
N MET A 38 6.48 -10.73 -9.92
CA MET A 38 7.93 -10.75 -9.78
C MET A 38 8.42 -12.05 -9.15
N ASN A 39 9.64 -12.44 -9.46
CA ASN A 39 10.34 -13.50 -8.76
C ASN A 39 11.69 -12.98 -8.20
N PRO A 40 12.31 -13.67 -7.25
CA PRO A 40 13.54 -13.19 -6.59
C PRO A 40 14.67 -12.81 -7.57
N SER A 41 14.79 -13.50 -8.70
CA SER A 41 15.86 -13.24 -9.68
C SER A 41 15.70 -11.89 -10.41
N ARG A 42 14.48 -11.36 -10.46
CA ARG A 42 14.16 -10.06 -11.08
C ARG A 42 14.28 -8.89 -10.11
N ILE A 43 14.39 -9.14 -8.81
CA ILE A 43 14.61 -8.10 -7.81
C ILE A 43 16.07 -7.70 -7.86
N ASN A 44 16.36 -6.46 -8.24
CA ASN A 44 17.74 -5.98 -8.34
C ASN A 44 18.38 -5.78 -6.96
N GLN A 45 17.68 -5.16 -6.04
CA GLN A 45 18.16 -4.82 -4.71
C GLN A 45 17.03 -4.91 -3.68
N THR A 46 17.38 -5.33 -2.46
CA THR A 46 16.48 -5.29 -1.30
C THR A 46 17.04 -4.26 -0.31
N LEU A 47 16.22 -3.30 0.06
CA LEU A 47 16.55 -2.27 1.05
C LEU A 47 15.84 -2.60 2.35
N LEU A 48 16.58 -2.51 3.45
CA LEU A 48 16.04 -2.62 4.80
C LEU A 48 15.81 -1.23 5.39
N VAL A 49 14.62 -0.97 5.92
CA VAL A 49 14.24 0.31 6.53
C VAL A 49 13.53 0.06 7.86
N GLY A 50 13.85 0.87 8.86
CA GLY A 50 13.30 0.76 10.21
C GLY A 50 14.17 -0.05 11.18
N GLY A 51 14.12 0.32 12.47
CA GLY A 51 15.01 -0.22 13.52
C GLY A 51 14.95 -1.74 13.68
N SER A 52 13.77 -2.35 13.54
CA SER A 52 13.61 -3.82 13.64
C SER A 52 14.39 -4.59 12.58
N THR A 53 14.74 -3.96 11.47
CA THR A 53 15.55 -4.60 10.41
C THR A 53 17.01 -4.81 10.79
N ARG A 54 17.45 -4.26 11.94
CA ARG A 54 18.78 -4.50 12.51
C ARG A 54 18.95 -5.89 13.10
N MET A 55 17.85 -6.61 13.32
CA MET A 55 17.90 -7.98 13.82
C MET A 55 18.57 -8.90 12.78
N PRO A 56 19.62 -9.67 13.17
CA PRO A 56 20.36 -10.53 12.23
C PRO A 56 19.48 -11.52 11.48
N ILE A 57 18.43 -12.03 12.13
CA ILE A 57 17.48 -12.98 11.53
C ILE A 57 16.80 -12.41 10.29
N ILE A 58 16.49 -11.11 10.26
CA ILE A 58 15.86 -10.45 9.10
C ILE A 58 16.77 -10.51 7.87
N THR A 59 18.04 -10.16 8.05
CA THR A 59 19.03 -10.26 6.96
C THR A 59 19.19 -11.71 6.48
N LYS A 60 19.21 -12.69 7.39
CA LYS A 60 19.33 -14.11 7.08
C LYS A 60 18.13 -14.59 6.25
N VAL A 61 16.92 -14.30 6.70
CA VAL A 61 15.68 -14.70 6.03
C VAL A 61 15.60 -14.09 4.63
N LEU A 62 15.82 -12.80 4.51
CA LEU A 62 15.79 -12.12 3.20
C LEU A 62 16.87 -12.63 2.25
N THR A 63 18.06 -12.92 2.75
CA THR A 63 19.12 -13.52 1.91
C THR A 63 18.69 -14.88 1.38
N GLN A 64 18.03 -15.70 2.20
CA GLN A 64 17.50 -17.00 1.77
C GLN A 64 16.39 -16.85 0.73
N MET A 65 15.44 -15.94 0.93
CA MET A 65 14.31 -15.73 0.02
C MET A 65 14.74 -15.11 -1.32
N MET A 66 15.64 -14.12 -1.28
CA MET A 66 16.06 -13.37 -2.46
C MET A 66 17.28 -13.95 -3.17
N GLY A 67 17.96 -14.93 -2.56
CA GLY A 67 19.21 -15.49 -3.10
C GLY A 67 20.41 -14.54 -3.02
N LYS A 68 20.25 -13.36 -2.43
CA LYS A 68 21.28 -12.34 -2.26
C LYS A 68 21.01 -11.48 -1.02
N PRO A 69 22.08 -10.97 -0.36
CA PRO A 69 21.92 -10.15 0.84
C PRO A 69 21.31 -8.78 0.50
N PRO A 70 20.59 -8.17 1.46
CA PRO A 70 20.15 -6.78 1.34
C PRO A 70 21.32 -5.82 1.17
N VAL A 71 21.05 -4.67 0.55
CA VAL A 71 22.05 -3.60 0.33
C VAL A 71 22.46 -3.02 1.69
N LYS A 72 23.77 -2.83 1.86
CA LYS A 72 24.35 -2.17 3.02
C LYS A 72 24.53 -0.67 2.77
N GLY A 73 24.54 0.13 3.84
CA GLY A 73 24.85 1.57 3.75
C GLY A 73 23.62 2.48 3.71
N VAL A 74 22.42 1.95 3.71
CA VAL A 74 21.21 2.75 3.95
C VAL A 74 21.09 3.01 5.46
N ASN A 75 20.93 4.28 5.86
CA ASN A 75 20.58 4.59 7.24
C ASN A 75 19.13 4.23 7.49
N VAL A 76 18.92 3.08 8.11
CA VAL A 76 17.58 2.49 8.31
C VAL A 76 16.66 3.34 9.19
N ASP A 77 17.23 4.21 10.04
CA ASP A 77 16.48 5.06 10.95
C ASP A 77 16.09 6.39 10.28
N GLU A 78 16.90 6.89 9.35
CA GLU A 78 16.70 8.17 8.68
C GLU A 78 16.05 8.06 7.29
N ALA A 79 16.00 6.87 6.69
CA ALA A 79 15.50 6.69 5.33
C ALA A 79 14.08 7.23 5.16
N VAL A 80 13.21 7.01 6.15
CA VAL A 80 11.81 7.49 6.10
C VAL A 80 11.75 9.01 6.20
N VAL A 81 12.49 9.63 7.12
CA VAL A 81 12.47 11.08 7.28
C VAL A 81 13.11 11.80 6.09
N CYS A 82 14.17 11.25 5.51
CA CYS A 82 14.75 11.75 4.26
C CYS A 82 13.77 11.65 3.10
N GLY A 83 13.08 10.52 2.96
CA GLY A 83 12.03 10.35 1.96
C GLY A 83 10.87 11.35 2.14
N ALA A 84 10.41 11.56 3.36
CA ALA A 84 9.38 12.53 3.68
C ALA A 84 9.82 13.97 3.36
N ALA A 85 11.08 14.32 3.63
CA ALA A 85 11.64 15.63 3.28
C ALA A 85 11.69 15.85 1.76
N ILE A 86 12.11 14.84 1.00
CA ILE A 86 12.09 14.85 -0.48
C ILE A 86 10.66 15.03 -0.98
N TYR A 87 9.71 14.27 -0.44
CA TYR A 87 8.29 14.38 -0.82
C TYR A 87 7.73 15.76 -0.54
N ALA A 88 8.03 16.34 0.63
CA ALA A 88 7.63 17.71 0.97
C ALA A 88 8.19 18.71 -0.04
N GLY A 89 9.47 18.58 -0.41
CA GLY A 89 10.10 19.42 -1.43
C GLY A 89 9.42 19.33 -2.79
N LEU A 90 9.02 18.11 -3.22
CA LEU A 90 8.28 17.91 -4.48
C LEU A 90 6.89 18.55 -4.50
N LYS A 91 6.25 18.73 -3.32
CA LYS A 91 4.92 19.34 -3.17
C LYS A 91 4.97 20.83 -2.87
N THR A 92 6.14 21.35 -2.55
CA THR A 92 6.33 22.77 -2.24
C THR A 92 6.41 23.61 -3.53
N GLU A 93 5.96 24.85 -3.48
CA GLU A 93 6.10 25.80 -4.60
C GLU A 93 7.58 26.02 -4.92
N LYS A 94 7.97 25.88 -6.17
CA LYS A 94 9.37 25.93 -6.60
C LYS A 94 10.10 27.20 -6.20
N ASP A 95 9.37 28.33 -6.21
CA ASP A 95 9.93 29.65 -5.88
C ASP A 95 10.32 29.80 -4.41
N THR A 96 9.86 28.91 -3.54
CA THR A 96 10.24 28.88 -2.11
C THR A 96 11.44 28.00 -1.82
N LEU A 97 11.91 27.24 -2.80
CA LEU A 97 13.07 26.36 -2.70
C LEU A 97 14.32 27.08 -3.21
N SER A 98 15.46 26.86 -2.54
CA SER A 98 16.75 27.33 -3.05
C SER A 98 17.13 26.61 -4.34
N ASP A 99 17.97 27.21 -5.16
CA ASP A 99 18.49 26.63 -6.42
C ASP A 99 19.08 25.25 -6.19
N GLN A 100 19.78 25.05 -5.08
CA GLN A 100 20.39 23.77 -4.70
C GLN A 100 19.34 22.70 -4.41
N GLN A 101 18.24 23.07 -3.74
CA GLN A 101 17.11 22.16 -3.48
C GLN A 101 16.36 21.83 -4.77
N GLN A 102 16.12 22.81 -5.62
CA GLN A 102 15.49 22.58 -6.93
C GLN A 102 16.30 21.61 -7.79
N GLU A 103 17.61 21.79 -7.87
CA GLU A 103 18.48 20.90 -8.62
C GLU A 103 18.51 19.48 -8.06
N ALA A 104 18.54 19.32 -6.74
CA ALA A 104 18.49 18.01 -6.06
C ALA A 104 17.18 17.25 -6.32
N LEU A 105 16.06 17.96 -6.51
CA LEU A 105 14.75 17.36 -6.77
C LEU A 105 14.46 17.12 -8.27
N LYS A 106 15.26 17.67 -9.16
CA LYS A 106 15.00 17.69 -10.61
C LYS A 106 14.85 16.31 -11.25
N GLU A 107 15.64 15.35 -10.77
CA GLU A 107 15.62 13.97 -11.28
C GLU A 107 14.74 13.03 -10.44
N VAL A 108 14.17 13.54 -9.35
CA VAL A 108 13.31 12.73 -8.49
C VAL A 108 11.90 12.70 -9.06
N ASN A 109 11.46 11.52 -9.45
CA ASN A 109 10.09 11.28 -9.89
C ASN A 109 9.39 10.34 -8.90
N LEU A 110 8.36 10.84 -8.26
CA LEU A 110 7.52 10.06 -7.35
C LEU A 110 6.12 9.93 -7.96
N THR A 111 5.66 8.71 -8.09
CA THR A 111 4.32 8.40 -8.57
C THR A 111 3.56 7.68 -7.45
N ASP A 112 2.49 8.29 -6.99
CA ASP A 112 1.54 7.64 -6.09
C ASP A 112 0.63 6.67 -6.85
N VAL A 113 0.05 5.73 -6.12
CA VAL A 113 -0.96 4.80 -6.64
C VAL A 113 -2.19 4.80 -5.73
N CYS A 114 -3.34 4.47 -6.30
CA CYS A 114 -4.55 4.26 -5.54
C CYS A 114 -4.45 2.93 -4.77
N ASN A 115 -4.43 2.97 -3.45
CA ASN A 115 -4.24 1.77 -2.62
C ASN A 115 -5.48 0.87 -2.55
N PHE A 116 -6.62 1.35 -3.01
CA PHE A 116 -7.91 0.68 -2.92
C PHE A 116 -8.65 0.74 -4.26
N TYR A 117 -9.60 -0.16 -4.44
CA TYR A 117 -10.60 0.00 -5.47
C TYR A 117 -11.56 1.11 -5.05
N MET A 118 -11.76 2.09 -5.92
CA MET A 118 -12.67 3.22 -5.68
C MET A 118 -13.85 3.13 -6.66
N GLY A 119 -15.04 3.35 -6.15
CA GLY A 119 -16.24 3.18 -6.96
C GLY A 119 -17.43 3.97 -6.46
N THR A 120 -18.60 3.54 -6.89
CA THR A 120 -19.90 4.06 -6.47
C THR A 120 -20.93 2.94 -6.43
N LEU A 121 -21.95 3.09 -5.59
CA LEU A 121 -23.10 2.20 -5.62
C LEU A 121 -23.99 2.56 -6.84
N ALA A 122 -24.36 1.56 -7.60
CA ALA A 122 -25.24 1.73 -8.73
C ALA A 122 -26.21 0.53 -8.86
N VAL A 123 -27.35 0.77 -9.48
CA VAL A 123 -28.27 -0.31 -9.82
C VAL A 123 -27.80 -0.99 -11.10
N ILE A 124 -27.44 -2.25 -11.00
CA ILE A 124 -27.02 -3.08 -12.12
C ILE A 124 -27.99 -4.23 -12.35
N ASN A 125 -27.96 -4.82 -13.53
CA ASN A 125 -28.62 -6.11 -13.77
C ASN A 125 -27.69 -7.23 -13.34
N ASP A 126 -28.12 -8.01 -12.36
CA ASP A 126 -27.39 -9.21 -11.94
C ASP A 126 -27.36 -10.22 -13.07
N ASN A 127 -26.18 -10.61 -13.49
CA ASN A 127 -25.97 -11.53 -14.62
C ASN A 127 -26.49 -12.95 -14.37
N HIS A 128 -26.68 -13.36 -13.11
CA HIS A 128 -27.15 -14.70 -12.76
C HIS A 128 -28.65 -14.76 -12.62
N THR A 129 -29.26 -13.73 -12.05
CA THR A 129 -30.70 -13.71 -11.77
C THR A 129 -31.50 -12.85 -12.74
N GLY A 130 -30.85 -11.97 -13.51
CA GLY A 130 -31.48 -10.99 -14.39
C GLY A 130 -32.25 -9.88 -13.63
N ARG A 131 -32.14 -9.83 -12.30
CA ARG A 131 -32.81 -8.84 -11.46
C ARG A 131 -31.95 -7.60 -11.28
N LYS A 132 -32.59 -6.47 -11.08
CA LYS A 132 -31.90 -5.23 -10.69
C LYS A 132 -31.46 -5.34 -9.23
N VAL A 133 -30.17 -5.12 -8.97
CA VAL A 133 -29.56 -5.11 -7.64
C VAL A 133 -28.70 -3.87 -7.49
N VAL A 134 -28.57 -3.38 -6.26
CA VAL A 134 -27.60 -2.33 -5.94
C VAL A 134 -26.25 -3.01 -5.70
N ALA A 135 -25.26 -2.64 -6.49
CA ALA A 135 -23.90 -3.17 -6.38
C ALA A 135 -22.85 -2.07 -6.46
N ASN A 136 -21.67 -2.37 -5.94
CA ASN A 136 -20.53 -1.50 -6.08
C ASN A 136 -19.98 -1.60 -7.52
N THR A 137 -19.84 -0.45 -8.17
CA THR A 137 -19.23 -0.38 -9.51
C THR A 137 -17.89 0.30 -9.41
N ILE A 138 -16.81 -0.44 -9.63
CA ILE A 138 -15.45 0.08 -9.56
C ILE A 138 -15.23 1.09 -10.69
N ILE A 139 -14.72 2.26 -10.35
CA ILE A 139 -14.40 3.36 -11.28
C ILE A 139 -12.87 3.48 -11.42
N ILE A 140 -12.14 3.39 -10.32
CA ILE A 140 -10.68 3.41 -10.29
C ILE A 140 -10.22 2.12 -9.65
N GLU A 141 -9.39 1.38 -10.37
CA GLU A 141 -8.83 0.13 -9.88
C GLU A 141 -7.68 0.40 -8.92
N ARG A 142 -7.46 -0.55 -8.01
CA ARG A 142 -6.27 -0.56 -7.15
C ARG A 142 -5.00 -0.50 -8.00
N ASP A 143 -3.95 0.09 -7.46
CA ASP A 143 -2.65 0.28 -8.09
C ASP A 143 -2.65 1.20 -9.33
N THR A 144 -3.79 1.85 -9.63
CA THR A 144 -3.86 2.89 -10.65
C THR A 144 -2.97 4.07 -10.28
N LYS A 145 -2.10 4.49 -11.20
CA LYS A 145 -1.19 5.64 -11.00
C LYS A 145 -1.96 6.94 -10.83
N LEU A 146 -1.55 7.75 -9.86
CA LEU A 146 -2.13 9.06 -9.56
C LEU A 146 -1.24 10.21 -10.09
N PRO A 147 -1.82 11.36 -10.47
CA PRO A 147 -3.26 11.65 -10.50
C PRO A 147 -3.98 10.96 -11.66
N VAL A 148 -5.24 10.58 -11.44
CA VAL A 148 -6.10 9.98 -12.46
C VAL A 148 -7.49 10.62 -12.43
N SER A 149 -8.13 10.74 -13.60
CA SER A 149 -9.52 11.14 -13.73
C SER A 149 -10.22 10.15 -14.65
N VAL A 150 -11.30 9.54 -14.16
CA VAL A 150 -12.09 8.54 -14.90
C VAL A 150 -13.54 9.00 -14.93
N THR A 151 -14.14 8.95 -16.11
CA THR A 151 -15.55 9.27 -16.28
C THR A 151 -16.32 8.00 -16.67
N LYS A 152 -17.33 7.65 -15.88
CA LYS A 152 -18.32 6.60 -16.22
C LYS A 152 -19.69 7.23 -16.42
N ARG A 153 -20.47 6.64 -17.34
CA ARG A 153 -21.85 7.04 -17.56
C ARG A 153 -22.79 6.08 -16.87
N TYR A 154 -23.75 6.64 -16.18
CA TYR A 154 -24.87 5.93 -15.57
C TYR A 154 -26.17 6.49 -16.15
N THR A 155 -27.22 5.68 -16.12
CA THR A 155 -28.57 6.08 -16.55
C THR A 155 -29.51 6.03 -15.36
N THR A 156 -30.55 6.81 -15.40
CA THR A 156 -31.63 6.75 -14.40
C THR A 156 -32.28 5.37 -14.39
N VAL A 157 -32.75 4.94 -13.24
CA VAL A 157 -33.39 3.61 -13.04
C VAL A 157 -34.82 3.58 -13.59
N HIS A 158 -35.48 4.75 -13.58
CA HIS A 158 -36.84 4.93 -14.09
C HIS A 158 -37.00 6.30 -14.74
N GLU A 159 -38.01 6.43 -15.56
CA GLU A 159 -38.37 7.71 -16.18
C GLU A 159 -38.87 8.71 -15.12
N GLY A 160 -38.44 9.97 -15.23
CA GLY A 160 -38.81 11.02 -14.30
C GLY A 160 -38.04 11.00 -12.96
N GLN A 161 -36.93 10.27 -12.86
CA GLN A 161 -36.07 10.32 -11.69
C GLN A 161 -35.43 11.72 -11.57
N GLU A 162 -35.70 12.42 -10.48
CA GLU A 162 -35.23 13.79 -10.20
C GLU A 162 -34.03 13.82 -9.23
N GLU A 163 -33.83 12.76 -8.45
CA GLU A 163 -32.76 12.66 -7.45
C GLU A 163 -31.76 11.56 -7.83
N LEU A 164 -30.52 11.82 -7.52
CA LEU A 164 -29.41 10.89 -7.72
C LEU A 164 -28.55 10.85 -6.45
N GLU A 165 -28.46 9.66 -5.86
CA GLU A 165 -27.55 9.41 -4.76
C GLU A 165 -26.14 9.13 -5.30
N CYS A 166 -25.15 9.92 -4.88
CA CYS A 166 -23.76 9.78 -5.27
C CYS A 166 -22.91 9.33 -4.08
N ASN A 167 -22.59 8.06 -4.03
CA ASN A 167 -21.71 7.47 -3.02
C ASN A 167 -20.29 7.36 -3.57
N VAL A 168 -19.30 7.64 -2.74
CA VAL A 168 -17.91 7.24 -3.00
C VAL A 168 -17.60 6.02 -2.15
N THR A 169 -17.27 4.93 -2.80
CA THR A 169 -16.97 3.65 -2.13
C THR A 169 -15.49 3.32 -2.21
N GLN A 170 -15.02 2.59 -1.21
CA GLN A 170 -13.67 2.05 -1.12
C GLN A 170 -13.75 0.57 -0.76
N SER A 171 -12.99 -0.29 -1.47
CA SER A 171 -12.88 -1.71 -1.18
C SER A 171 -11.46 -2.22 -1.34
N GLU A 172 -11.14 -3.31 -0.64
CA GLU A 172 -9.82 -3.97 -0.75
C GLU A 172 -9.72 -4.89 -1.96
N GLY A 173 -10.86 -5.46 -2.39
CA GLY A 173 -10.97 -6.34 -3.55
C GLY A 173 -11.88 -5.76 -4.63
N PRO A 174 -11.89 -6.35 -5.84
CA PRO A 174 -12.76 -5.96 -6.94
C PRO A 174 -14.22 -6.46 -6.73
N GLU A 175 -14.66 -6.46 -5.49
CA GLU A 175 -15.97 -6.91 -5.07
C GLU A 175 -17.05 -5.97 -5.58
N ASP A 176 -18.04 -6.50 -6.23
CA ASP A 176 -19.25 -5.78 -6.63
C ASP A 176 -20.37 -5.88 -5.57
N ASN A 177 -20.18 -6.68 -4.52
CA ASN A 177 -21.11 -6.78 -3.41
C ASN A 177 -20.94 -5.60 -2.45
N LYS A 178 -22.00 -4.80 -2.26
CA LYS A 178 -22.04 -3.64 -1.37
C LYS A 178 -21.69 -3.93 0.10
N GLU A 179 -21.82 -5.18 0.55
CA GLU A 179 -21.54 -5.60 1.92
C GLU A 179 -20.04 -5.58 2.25
N PHE A 180 -19.16 -5.62 1.22
CA PHE A 180 -17.71 -5.62 1.37
C PHE A 180 -17.06 -4.29 1.05
N VAL A 181 -17.84 -3.21 0.93
CA VAL A 181 -17.32 -1.88 0.61
C VAL A 181 -17.62 -0.88 1.72
N ASN A 182 -16.69 0.06 1.92
CA ASN A 182 -16.88 1.19 2.80
C ASN A 182 -17.39 2.38 1.98
N ILE A 183 -18.48 3.00 2.42
CA ILE A 183 -18.92 4.29 1.89
C ILE A 183 -18.12 5.36 2.62
N ILE A 184 -17.27 6.09 1.90
CA ILE A 184 -16.41 7.14 2.46
C ILE A 184 -16.94 8.54 2.21
N HIS A 185 -17.89 8.69 1.28
CA HIS A 185 -18.59 9.94 1.02
C HIS A 185 -19.98 9.64 0.45
N GLU A 186 -20.98 10.41 0.86
CA GLU A 186 -22.37 10.28 0.44
C GLU A 186 -22.96 11.68 0.18
N GLU A 187 -23.45 11.91 -1.03
CA GLU A 187 -24.15 13.11 -1.44
C GLU A 187 -25.49 12.74 -2.08
N MET A 188 -26.52 13.50 -1.73
CA MET A 188 -27.87 13.41 -2.36
C MET A 188 -28.11 14.55 -3.31
#